data_d9a36b0a08955cb633d2baf81b27ada0
#
_entry.id   d9a36b0a08955cb633d2baf81b27ada0
#
_cell.length_a   1.000
_cell.length_b   1.000
_cell.length_c   1.000
_cell.angle_alpha   90.00
_cell.angle_beta   90.00
_cell.angle_gamma   90.00
#
_symmetry.space_group_name_H-M   'P 1'
#
loop_
_entity.id
_entity.type
_entity.pdbx_description
1 polymer ?
#
loop_
_entity_poly.entity_id
_entity_poly.type
_entity_poly.pdbx_seq_one_letter_code
_entity_poly.pdbx_strand_id
1 'polypeptide(L)'
;MLSSARPAAAPSGASRARVSGARAGPAGGKATRDNGAPVNSTPVNSARLVRLLAGIAAAPGAPAKQSFAERLGQWLGWADAISLCALLDGGALTPPGAALGVGVTAGPGASPAAALARLRAETVQAIAADAVFAAGAPPTDFQAYRRSHAAQQRAMAVRVGALREQVRATLMQHSAGLRQLAALDLLMDRVVGAQERSILSTLPGWLEQRFAQLRERHAGAFADGPAGAVADSAGDWHATFGQEMRALLLAELELRLQPVLGLIEALEQHKAS
;
A
#
# COMPACT_ATOMS: atom_id res chain seq x y z
N MET A 1 27.16 -58.18 -27.44
CA MET A 1 28.62 -58.26 -27.23
C MET A 1 28.93 -57.27 -26.14
N LEU A 2 29.12 -57.77 -24.98
CA LEU A 2 30.36 -57.79 -24.17
C LEU A 2 30.62 -56.37 -23.63
N SER A 3 30.71 -56.05 -22.40
CA SER A 3 31.17 -56.75 -21.19
C SER A 3 31.73 -55.63 -20.30
N SER A 4 31.28 -55.54 -19.08
CA SER A 4 32.13 -55.69 -17.89
C SER A 4 33.08 -54.52 -17.63
N ALA A 5 33.38 -53.96 -16.46
CA ALA A 5 33.27 -54.43 -15.11
C ALA A 5 33.54 -53.24 -14.13
N ARG A 6 32.98 -53.31 -12.95
CA ARG A 6 33.48 -52.71 -11.68
C ARG A 6 34.70 -53.52 -11.20
N PRO A 7 35.55 -53.10 -10.21
CA PRO A 7 35.18 -52.80 -8.83
C PRO A 7 36.02 -51.72 -8.10
N ALA A 8 35.54 -51.09 -7.02
CA ALA A 8 35.73 -51.37 -5.58
C ALA A 8 37.09 -50.91 -4.98
N ALA A 9 37.14 -50.08 -3.94
CA ALA A 9 37.36 -50.40 -2.55
C ALA A 9 37.82 -49.17 -1.73
N ALA A 10 37.25 -48.94 -0.58
CA ALA A 10 37.80 -48.19 0.56
C ALA A 10 38.89 -49.07 1.25
N PRO A 11 39.70 -48.59 2.23
CA PRO A 11 39.20 -48.19 3.53
C PRO A 11 40.07 -47.21 4.38
N SER A 12 39.44 -46.64 5.45
CA SER A 12 39.88 -46.70 6.85
C SER A 12 41.15 -46.02 7.36
N GLY A 13 40.99 -45.34 8.51
CA GLY A 13 42.02 -45.08 9.50
C GLY A 13 41.81 -43.74 10.21
N ALA A 14 41.10 -43.56 11.26
CA ALA A 14 41.38 -43.82 12.68
C ALA A 14 42.52 -42.96 13.27
N SER A 15 42.17 -42.20 14.26
CA SER A 15 42.68 -42.16 15.62
C SER A 15 43.21 -40.84 16.19
N ARG A 16 42.54 -40.44 17.25
CA ARG A 16 42.99 -39.88 18.55
C ARG A 16 44.03 -38.76 18.59
N ALA A 17 43.67 -37.65 19.31
CA ALA A 17 44.20 -37.44 20.67
C ALA A 17 43.56 -36.22 21.35
N ARG A 18 43.17 -36.41 22.58
CA ARG A 18 42.82 -35.43 23.61
C ARG A 18 44.05 -34.60 23.95
N VAL A 19 43.87 -33.32 24.34
CA VAL A 19 44.43 -32.78 25.57
C VAL A 19 43.59 -31.64 26.09
N SER A 20 43.33 -31.74 27.36
CA SER A 20 42.69 -30.89 28.34
C SER A 20 43.48 -29.60 28.61
N GLY A 21 42.80 -28.54 28.99
CA GLY A 21 43.44 -27.32 29.49
C GLY A 21 42.42 -26.28 29.92
N ALA A 22 41.90 -26.39 31.10
CA ALA A 22 41.10 -25.40 31.79
C ALA A 22 41.92 -24.18 32.17
N ARG A 23 41.36 -22.96 31.99
CA ARG A 23 41.56 -21.91 32.98
C ARG A 23 40.42 -20.87 32.89
N ALA A 24 39.89 -20.58 34.05
CA ALA A 24 38.77 -19.72 34.37
C ALA A 24 39.16 -18.22 34.43
N GLY A 25 38.14 -17.37 34.23
CA GLY A 25 37.90 -16.12 34.91
C GLY A 25 38.04 -14.85 34.10
N PRO A 26 37.42 -13.71 34.52
CA PRO A 26 36.02 -13.54 34.86
C PRO A 26 35.31 -12.42 34.07
N ALA A 27 34.01 -12.43 34.11
CA ALA A 27 33.03 -11.36 34.10
C ALA A 27 33.38 -9.98 33.49
N GLY A 28 32.66 -9.68 32.41
CA GLY A 28 32.46 -8.34 31.89
C GLY A 28 31.15 -8.32 31.16
N GLY A 29 30.04 -8.29 31.91
CA GLY A 29 28.70 -8.18 31.33
C GLY A 29 28.53 -6.79 30.71
N LYS A 30 28.47 -6.73 29.37
CA LYS A 30 27.81 -5.64 28.67
C LYS A 30 26.43 -6.17 28.25
N ALA A 31 25.44 -5.79 29.02
CA ALA A 31 24.05 -5.92 28.63
C ALA A 31 23.82 -5.08 27.36
N THR A 32 23.84 -5.72 26.22
CA THR A 32 23.20 -5.22 25.02
C THR A 32 21.70 -5.23 25.31
N ARG A 33 21.16 -4.04 25.59
CA ARG A 33 19.73 -3.83 25.55
C ARG A 33 19.28 -4.06 24.11
N ASP A 34 18.75 -5.22 23.89
CA ASP A 34 17.94 -5.55 22.73
C ASP A 34 16.60 -4.84 22.88
N ASN A 35 16.53 -3.61 22.37
CA ASN A 35 15.30 -2.84 22.22
C ASN A 35 14.89 -2.87 20.74
N GLY A 36 14.80 -4.06 20.20
CA GLY A 36 14.23 -4.35 18.89
C GLY A 36 12.89 -5.03 19.03
N ALA A 37 11.88 -4.34 19.57
CA ALA A 37 10.52 -4.74 19.31
C ALA A 37 10.29 -4.63 17.79
N PRO A 38 9.87 -5.71 17.09
CA PRO A 38 9.57 -5.61 15.68
C PRO A 38 8.39 -4.66 15.52
N VAL A 39 8.63 -3.49 14.95
CA VAL A 39 7.58 -2.63 14.41
C VAL A 39 6.98 -3.39 13.21
N ASN A 40 6.10 -4.33 13.53
CA ASN A 40 5.23 -4.99 12.55
C ASN A 40 4.14 -4.01 12.10
N SER A 41 4.51 -2.85 11.64
CA SER A 41 3.63 -2.00 10.83
C SER A 41 3.71 -2.49 9.38
N THR A 42 2.87 -3.36 9.13
CA THR A 42 2.65 -4.26 8.02
C THR A 42 2.53 -3.54 6.67
N PRO A 43 3.25 -3.98 5.65
CA PRO A 43 2.95 -3.64 4.25
C PRO A 43 1.72 -4.41 3.71
N VAL A 44 0.75 -4.74 4.59
CA VAL A 44 -0.38 -5.61 4.25
C VAL A 44 -1.30 -4.98 3.22
N ASN A 45 -1.41 -3.64 3.20
CA ASN A 45 -2.41 -2.97 2.36
C ASN A 45 -1.92 -2.70 0.93
N SER A 46 -0.65 -2.34 0.76
CA SER A 46 -0.05 -2.27 -0.58
C SER A 46 0.04 -3.65 -1.23
N ALA A 47 0.31 -4.70 -0.42
CA ALA A 47 0.27 -6.09 -0.87
C ALA A 47 -1.15 -6.54 -1.28
N ARG A 48 -2.21 -5.98 -0.70
CA ARG A 48 -3.59 -6.26 -1.10
C ARG A 48 -3.91 -5.69 -2.48
N LEU A 49 -3.56 -4.42 -2.72
CA LEU A 49 -3.74 -3.78 -4.02
C LEU A 49 -2.96 -4.53 -5.11
N VAL A 50 -1.70 -4.85 -4.85
CA VAL A 50 -0.85 -5.61 -5.80
C VAL A 50 -1.42 -7.00 -6.09
N ARG A 51 -1.93 -7.71 -5.09
CA ARG A 51 -2.56 -9.03 -5.28
C ARG A 51 -3.85 -8.94 -6.10
N LEU A 52 -4.68 -7.93 -5.85
CA LEU A 52 -5.90 -7.70 -6.64
C LEU A 52 -5.54 -7.39 -8.10
N LEU A 53 -4.56 -6.53 -8.32
CA LEU A 53 -4.09 -6.21 -9.68
C LEU A 53 -3.49 -7.43 -10.38
N ALA A 54 -2.71 -8.25 -9.69
CA ALA A 54 -2.17 -9.50 -10.25
C ALA A 54 -3.29 -10.49 -10.63
N GLY A 55 -4.36 -10.56 -9.84
CA GLY A 55 -5.54 -11.38 -10.14
C GLY A 55 -6.32 -10.86 -11.36
N ILE A 56 -6.44 -9.54 -11.50
CA ILE A 56 -7.13 -8.90 -12.63
C ILE A 56 -6.30 -9.01 -13.92
N ALA A 57 -4.98 -8.81 -13.81
CA ALA A 57 -4.08 -8.75 -14.97
C ALA A 57 -3.72 -10.10 -15.58
N ALA A 58 -4.07 -11.21 -14.91
CA ALA A 58 -3.67 -12.58 -15.29
C ALA A 58 -2.15 -12.78 -15.58
N ALA A 59 -1.32 -11.81 -15.21
CA ALA A 59 0.13 -11.89 -15.33
C ALA A 59 0.79 -11.63 -13.98
N PRO A 60 1.67 -12.53 -13.49
CA PRO A 60 2.46 -12.24 -12.32
C PRO A 60 3.37 -11.06 -12.66
N GLY A 61 3.17 -9.93 -12.00
CA GLY A 61 4.09 -8.80 -12.08
C GLY A 61 5.49 -9.28 -11.70
N ALA A 62 6.45 -9.10 -12.60
CA ALA A 62 7.84 -9.42 -12.30
C ALA A 62 8.26 -8.66 -11.03
N PRO A 63 8.96 -9.32 -10.08
CA PRO A 63 9.43 -8.65 -8.87
C PRO A 63 10.27 -7.43 -9.27
N ALA A 64 10.04 -6.32 -8.58
CA ALA A 64 10.78 -5.09 -8.84
C ALA A 64 12.29 -5.37 -8.64
N LYS A 65 13.08 -5.21 -9.69
CA LYS A 65 14.53 -5.44 -9.68
C LYS A 65 15.29 -4.37 -8.88
N GLN A 66 14.64 -3.27 -8.55
CA GLN A 66 15.23 -2.12 -7.85
C GLN A 66 14.65 -1.99 -6.45
N SER A 67 15.51 -1.66 -5.48
CA SER A 67 15.07 -1.35 -4.12
C SER A 67 14.24 -0.05 -4.08
N PHE A 68 13.46 0.12 -3.00
CA PHE A 68 12.71 1.37 -2.81
C PHE A 68 13.65 2.59 -2.73
N ALA A 69 14.81 2.45 -2.09
CA ALA A 69 15.78 3.52 -1.97
C ALA A 69 16.35 3.97 -3.33
N GLU A 70 16.65 3.03 -4.22
CA GLU A 70 17.10 3.35 -5.59
C GLU A 70 16.02 4.08 -6.39
N ARG A 71 14.76 3.63 -6.27
CA ARG A 71 13.62 4.29 -6.91
C ARG A 71 13.38 5.68 -6.36
N LEU A 72 13.43 5.82 -5.04
CA LEU A 72 13.28 7.12 -4.38
C LEU A 72 14.37 8.08 -4.86
N GLY A 73 15.61 7.63 -4.98
CA GLY A 73 16.72 8.42 -5.52
C GLY A 73 16.49 8.89 -6.97
N GLN A 74 15.76 8.10 -7.78
CA GLN A 74 15.38 8.50 -9.14
C GLN A 74 14.22 9.52 -9.16
N TRP A 75 13.34 9.48 -8.17
CA TRP A 75 12.18 10.38 -8.07
C TRP A 75 12.51 11.70 -7.38
N LEU A 76 13.53 11.71 -6.51
CA LEU A 76 14.01 12.91 -5.84
C LEU A 76 14.71 13.84 -6.83
N GLY A 77 14.15 15.03 -7.04
CA GLY A 77 14.85 16.11 -7.70
C GLY A 77 15.94 16.67 -6.80
N TRP A 78 16.89 17.42 -7.41
CA TRP A 78 18.00 18.03 -6.67
C TRP A 78 17.54 18.90 -5.48
N ALA A 79 16.51 19.72 -5.68
CA ALA A 79 15.95 20.58 -4.64
C ALA A 79 15.31 19.78 -3.50
N ASP A 80 14.61 18.68 -3.82
CA ASP A 80 14.00 17.80 -2.85
C ASP A 80 15.06 17.01 -2.07
N ALA A 81 16.15 16.60 -2.71
CA ALA A 81 17.29 15.93 -2.05
C ALA A 81 17.98 16.86 -1.03
N ILE A 82 18.22 18.12 -1.39
CA ILE A 82 18.76 19.12 -0.45
C ILE A 82 17.80 19.33 0.73
N SER A 83 16.51 19.45 0.45
CA SER A 83 15.48 19.61 1.48
C SER A 83 15.43 18.40 2.41
N LEU A 84 15.56 17.18 1.88
CA LEU A 84 15.60 15.96 2.66
C LEU A 84 16.82 15.92 3.59
N CYS A 85 18.01 16.23 3.07
CA CYS A 85 19.23 16.30 3.87
C CYS A 85 19.09 17.32 4.99
N ALA A 86 18.62 18.54 4.70
CA ALA A 86 18.42 19.58 5.71
C ALA A 86 17.43 19.15 6.80
N LEU A 87 16.38 18.43 6.46
CA LEU A 87 15.42 17.88 7.43
C LEU A 87 16.03 16.80 8.31
N LEU A 88 16.82 15.90 7.73
CA LEU A 88 17.47 14.80 8.45
C LEU A 88 18.56 15.32 9.41
N ASP A 89 19.23 16.39 9.06
CA ASP A 89 20.26 17.07 9.87
C ASP A 89 19.64 17.95 10.99
N GLY A 90 18.33 17.92 11.17
CA GLY A 90 17.63 18.70 12.19
C GLY A 90 17.41 20.17 11.82
N GLY A 91 17.65 20.53 10.57
CA GLY A 91 17.38 21.87 10.03
C GLY A 91 15.87 22.15 9.99
N ALA A 92 15.47 23.33 10.46
CA ALA A 92 14.12 23.83 10.27
C ALA A 92 13.95 24.24 8.80
N LEU A 93 13.21 23.46 8.01
CA LEU A 93 12.76 23.95 6.72
C LEU A 93 11.63 24.96 6.95
N THR A 94 11.85 26.19 6.52
CA THR A 94 10.75 27.07 6.18
C THR A 94 10.21 26.57 4.84
N PRO A 95 9.03 25.93 4.77
CA PRO A 95 8.51 25.47 3.49
C PRO A 95 8.32 26.68 2.58
N PRO A 96 8.88 26.73 1.38
CA PRO A 96 8.53 27.75 0.42
C PRO A 96 7.05 27.56 0.07
N GLY A 97 6.21 28.49 0.48
CA GLY A 97 4.79 28.48 0.14
C GLY A 97 3.87 27.83 1.18
N ALA A 98 4.16 27.94 2.48
CA ALA A 98 3.13 27.81 3.50
C ALA A 98 2.10 28.93 3.35
N ALA A 99 1.37 28.93 2.23
CA ALA A 99 0.08 29.56 2.17
C ALA A 99 -0.76 28.86 3.23
N LEU A 100 -1.11 29.59 4.27
CA LEU A 100 -2.09 29.21 5.28
C LEU A 100 -3.35 28.75 4.53
N GLY A 101 -3.41 27.45 4.24
CA GLY A 101 -4.58 26.81 3.68
C GLY A 101 -5.72 27.11 4.65
N VAL A 102 -6.76 27.73 4.13
CA VAL A 102 -8.00 28.01 4.82
C VAL A 102 -8.44 26.72 5.51
N GLY A 103 -8.32 26.71 6.85
CA GLY A 103 -8.61 25.55 7.66
C GLY A 103 -10.02 25.05 7.35
N VAL A 104 -10.12 23.86 6.82
CA VAL A 104 -11.31 23.06 7.00
C VAL A 104 -11.38 22.79 8.50
N THR A 105 -12.18 23.58 9.18
CA THR A 105 -12.42 23.44 10.61
C THR A 105 -13.00 22.05 10.85
N ALA A 106 -12.15 21.13 11.34
CA ALA A 106 -12.68 19.99 12.07
C ALA A 106 -13.53 20.56 13.18
N GLY A 107 -14.76 20.08 13.31
CA GLY A 107 -15.62 20.49 14.42
C GLY A 107 -14.85 20.36 15.74
N PRO A 108 -15.05 21.26 16.69
CA PRO A 108 -14.27 21.32 17.92
C PRO A 108 -14.40 19.98 18.65
N GLY A 109 -13.31 19.23 18.78
CA GLY A 109 -13.19 18.09 19.69
C GLY A 109 -12.95 16.71 19.11
N ALA A 110 -12.98 16.48 17.81
CA ALA A 110 -12.70 15.14 17.28
C ALA A 110 -11.18 14.88 17.23
N SER A 111 -10.71 13.78 17.85
CA SER A 111 -9.32 13.36 17.73
C SER A 111 -8.99 13.00 16.27
N PRO A 112 -7.72 13.15 15.82
CA PRO A 112 -7.29 12.73 14.48
C PRO A 112 -7.64 11.28 14.16
N ALA A 113 -7.55 10.38 15.15
CA ALA A 113 -7.95 8.98 15.01
C ALA A 113 -9.46 8.83 14.76
N ALA A 114 -10.30 9.58 15.47
CA ALA A 114 -11.76 9.57 15.23
C ALA A 114 -12.11 10.17 13.86
N ALA A 115 -11.40 11.22 13.42
CA ALA A 115 -11.58 11.81 12.09
C ALA A 115 -11.21 10.81 10.98
N LEU A 116 -10.12 10.06 11.15
CA LEU A 116 -9.71 8.98 10.24
C LEU A 116 -10.77 7.87 10.17
N ALA A 117 -11.24 7.38 11.33
CA ALA A 117 -12.25 6.33 11.39
C ALA A 117 -13.55 6.75 10.67
N ARG A 118 -13.98 7.99 10.90
CA ARG A 118 -15.17 8.56 10.24
C ARG A 118 -14.98 8.66 8.73
N LEU A 119 -13.86 9.25 8.28
CA LEU A 119 -13.55 9.38 6.84
C LEU A 119 -13.56 8.01 6.15
N ARG A 120 -12.93 7.02 6.79
CA ARG A 120 -12.89 5.65 6.27
C ARG A 120 -14.29 5.06 6.15
N ALA A 121 -15.11 5.14 7.20
CA ALA A 121 -16.47 4.62 7.20
C ALA A 121 -17.35 5.31 6.14
N GLU A 122 -17.32 6.64 6.05
CA GLU A 122 -18.07 7.41 5.06
C GLU A 122 -17.66 7.06 3.62
N THR A 123 -16.35 6.88 3.38
CA THR A 123 -15.86 6.52 2.04
C THR A 123 -16.24 5.11 1.65
N VAL A 124 -16.13 4.14 2.58
CA VAL A 124 -16.59 2.76 2.36
C VAL A 124 -18.08 2.74 2.03
N GLN A 125 -18.88 3.49 2.77
CA GLN A 125 -20.31 3.60 2.53
C GLN A 125 -20.62 4.26 1.17
N ALA A 126 -19.91 5.33 0.80
CA ALA A 126 -20.07 5.98 -0.50
C ALA A 126 -19.73 5.05 -1.68
N ILE A 127 -18.68 4.23 -1.54
CA ILE A 127 -18.35 3.20 -2.54
C ILE A 127 -19.45 2.15 -2.61
N ALA A 128 -19.96 1.68 -1.48
CA ALA A 128 -21.01 0.66 -1.44
C ALA A 128 -22.33 1.14 -2.03
N ALA A 129 -22.66 2.42 -1.83
CA ALA A 129 -23.91 3.05 -2.29
C ALA A 129 -23.82 3.59 -3.74
N ASP A 130 -22.71 3.41 -4.43
CA ASP A 130 -22.54 3.91 -5.81
C ASP A 130 -23.53 3.25 -6.76
N ALA A 131 -24.22 4.05 -7.56
CA ALA A 131 -25.32 3.62 -8.42
C ALA A 131 -24.90 2.54 -9.46
N VAL A 132 -23.62 2.52 -9.87
CA VAL A 132 -23.11 1.49 -10.81
C VAL A 132 -23.10 0.08 -10.22
N PHE A 133 -23.26 -0.03 -8.88
CA PHE A 133 -23.32 -1.29 -8.16
C PHE A 133 -24.73 -1.61 -7.63
N ALA A 134 -25.72 -0.76 -7.89
CA ALA A 134 -27.08 -0.97 -7.42
C ALA A 134 -27.70 -2.21 -8.09
N ALA A 135 -28.59 -2.87 -7.33
CA ALA A 135 -29.38 -3.96 -7.89
C ALA A 135 -30.34 -3.39 -8.96
N GLY A 136 -30.17 -3.83 -10.20
CA GLY A 136 -30.96 -3.37 -11.33
C GLY A 136 -30.29 -3.79 -12.64
N ALA A 137 -30.66 -3.17 -13.76
CA ALA A 137 -29.98 -3.43 -15.03
C ALA A 137 -28.54 -2.84 -14.97
N PRO A 138 -27.52 -3.71 -14.96
CA PRO A 138 -26.13 -3.24 -14.87
C PRO A 138 -25.78 -2.44 -16.14
N PRO A 139 -24.87 -1.46 -16.07
CA PRO A 139 -24.42 -0.74 -17.23
C PRO A 139 -23.83 -1.71 -18.28
N THR A 140 -24.32 -1.62 -19.50
CA THR A 140 -23.81 -2.42 -20.64
C THR A 140 -22.49 -1.89 -21.19
N ASP A 141 -22.14 -0.65 -20.82
CA ASP A 141 -20.95 0.07 -21.26
C ASP A 141 -19.99 0.32 -20.10
N PHE A 142 -18.72 0.07 -20.34
CA PHE A 142 -17.64 0.34 -19.37
C PHE A 142 -17.54 1.81 -18.99
N GLN A 143 -17.99 2.75 -19.84
CA GLN A 143 -17.87 4.18 -19.57
C GLN A 143 -18.58 4.64 -18.28
N ALA A 144 -19.68 3.99 -17.89
CA ALA A 144 -20.36 4.27 -16.63
C ALA A 144 -19.46 3.92 -15.43
N TYR A 145 -18.84 2.74 -15.46
CA TYR A 145 -17.89 2.29 -14.42
C TYR A 145 -16.64 3.17 -14.37
N ARG A 146 -16.09 3.56 -15.53
CA ARG A 146 -14.94 4.46 -15.62
C ARG A 146 -15.21 5.82 -14.98
N ARG A 147 -16.39 6.40 -15.24
CA ARG A 147 -16.80 7.69 -14.65
C ARG A 147 -16.96 7.58 -13.14
N SER A 148 -17.62 6.53 -12.65
CA SER A 148 -17.79 6.26 -11.23
C SER A 148 -16.42 6.08 -10.55
N HIS A 149 -15.54 5.21 -11.07
CA HIS A 149 -14.20 4.99 -10.54
C HIS A 149 -13.41 6.30 -10.43
N ALA A 150 -13.40 7.12 -11.48
CA ALA A 150 -12.70 8.41 -11.49
C ALA A 150 -13.32 9.41 -10.48
N ALA A 151 -14.63 9.38 -10.26
CA ALA A 151 -15.30 10.22 -9.26
C ALA A 151 -14.90 9.78 -7.84
N GLN A 152 -14.90 8.48 -7.55
CA GLN A 152 -14.46 7.93 -6.25
C GLN A 152 -12.99 8.23 -5.99
N GLN A 153 -12.10 8.07 -6.97
CA GLN A 153 -10.68 8.43 -6.84
C GLN A 153 -10.48 9.90 -6.48
N ARG A 154 -11.19 10.81 -7.16
CA ARG A 154 -11.10 12.25 -6.86
C ARG A 154 -11.62 12.56 -5.46
N ALA A 155 -12.75 11.98 -5.07
CA ALA A 155 -13.32 12.17 -3.74
C ALA A 155 -12.36 11.67 -2.63
N MET A 156 -11.76 10.50 -2.81
CA MET A 156 -10.75 9.97 -1.89
C MET A 156 -9.53 10.90 -1.81
N ALA A 157 -8.98 11.33 -2.95
CA ALA A 157 -7.81 12.20 -2.98
C ALA A 157 -8.04 13.51 -2.21
N VAL A 158 -9.19 14.16 -2.40
CA VAL A 158 -9.55 15.40 -1.70
C VAL A 158 -9.72 15.17 -0.20
N ARG A 159 -10.47 14.14 0.19
CA ARG A 159 -10.78 13.90 1.62
C ARG A 159 -9.55 13.44 2.40
N VAL A 160 -8.76 12.52 1.85
CA VAL A 160 -7.55 12.02 2.49
C VAL A 160 -6.49 13.12 2.55
N GLY A 161 -6.34 13.92 1.48
CA GLY A 161 -5.43 15.06 1.46
C GLY A 161 -5.75 16.09 2.54
N ALA A 162 -7.03 16.45 2.70
CA ALA A 162 -7.47 17.39 3.73
C ALA A 162 -7.20 16.86 5.15
N LEU A 163 -7.48 15.57 5.42
CA LEU A 163 -7.19 14.95 6.70
C LEU A 163 -5.68 14.91 6.99
N ARG A 164 -4.88 14.55 5.98
CA ARG A 164 -3.41 14.51 6.12
C ARG A 164 -2.83 15.88 6.46
N GLU A 165 -3.31 16.93 5.80
CA GLU A 165 -2.92 18.30 6.09
C GLU A 165 -3.31 18.74 7.51
N GLN A 166 -4.52 18.40 7.96
CA GLN A 166 -4.97 18.64 9.32
C GLN A 166 -4.12 17.94 10.36
N VAL A 167 -3.75 16.67 10.12
CA VAL A 167 -2.87 15.92 11.03
C VAL A 167 -1.47 16.54 11.06
N ARG A 168 -0.91 16.93 9.90
CA ARG A 168 0.37 17.69 9.85
C ARG A 168 0.31 18.97 10.66
N ALA A 169 -0.76 19.76 10.50
CA ALA A 169 -0.94 20.99 11.28
C ALA A 169 -0.99 20.73 12.78
N THR A 170 -1.60 19.62 13.20
CA THR A 170 -1.60 19.20 14.60
C THR A 170 -0.18 18.84 15.07
N LEU A 171 0.59 18.05 14.32
CA LEU A 171 1.97 17.69 14.68
C LEU A 171 2.87 18.92 14.81
N MET A 172 2.66 19.95 13.98
CA MET A 172 3.42 21.19 14.03
C MET A 172 3.28 21.96 15.35
N GLN A 173 2.23 21.70 16.13
CA GLN A 173 1.97 22.33 17.44
C GLN A 173 2.64 21.59 18.60
N HIS A 174 3.28 20.44 18.35
CA HIS A 174 3.90 19.59 19.36
C HIS A 174 5.45 19.71 19.36
N SER A 175 6.13 18.63 19.71
CA SER A 175 7.59 18.57 19.88
C SER A 175 8.37 18.84 18.59
N ALA A 176 9.67 19.13 18.71
CA ALA A 176 10.57 19.33 17.58
C ALA A 176 10.57 18.12 16.64
N GLY A 177 10.58 16.89 17.20
CA GLY A 177 10.56 15.66 16.41
C GLY A 177 9.25 15.50 15.60
N LEU A 178 8.10 15.85 16.16
CA LEU A 178 6.82 15.80 15.43
C LEU A 178 6.74 16.88 14.37
N ARG A 179 7.30 18.06 14.57
CA ARG A 179 7.43 19.08 13.52
C ARG A 179 8.31 18.61 12.37
N GLN A 180 9.43 17.97 12.69
CA GLN A 180 10.31 17.38 11.68
C GLN A 180 9.60 16.27 10.88
N LEU A 181 8.85 15.41 11.56
CA LEU A 181 8.04 14.36 10.92
C LEU A 181 6.98 14.96 9.97
N ALA A 182 6.27 16.01 10.38
CA ALA A 182 5.30 16.70 9.54
C ALA A 182 5.95 17.32 8.28
N ALA A 183 7.14 17.91 8.42
CA ALA A 183 7.89 18.46 7.30
C ALA A 183 8.41 17.37 6.35
N LEU A 184 8.87 16.25 6.90
CA LEU A 184 9.28 15.08 6.13
C LEU A 184 8.09 14.49 5.35
N ASP A 185 6.93 14.33 5.99
CA ASP A 185 5.74 13.84 5.32
C ASP A 185 5.29 14.76 4.18
N LEU A 186 5.37 16.09 4.34
CA LEU A 186 5.06 17.05 3.30
C LEU A 186 6.00 16.91 2.09
N LEU A 187 7.30 16.68 2.31
CA LEU A 187 8.27 16.44 1.26
C LEU A 187 7.98 15.12 0.55
N MET A 188 7.75 14.04 1.30
CA MET A 188 7.45 12.73 0.75
C MET A 188 6.13 12.71 -0.02
N ASP A 189 5.11 13.44 0.42
CA ASP A 189 3.84 13.60 -0.29
C ASP A 189 4.04 14.24 -1.68
N ARG A 190 4.94 15.21 -1.80
CA ARG A 190 5.30 15.82 -3.06
C ARG A 190 5.98 14.84 -4.01
N VAL A 191 6.99 14.13 -3.52
CA VAL A 191 7.84 13.24 -4.34
C VAL A 191 7.11 11.93 -4.66
N VAL A 192 6.65 11.21 -3.64
CA VAL A 192 6.04 9.89 -3.80
C VAL A 192 4.59 9.99 -4.26
N GLY A 193 3.86 11.02 -3.84
CA GLY A 193 2.47 11.23 -4.25
C GLY A 193 2.30 11.48 -5.74
N ALA A 194 3.30 12.07 -6.41
CA ALA A 194 3.28 12.19 -7.87
C ALA A 194 3.34 10.82 -8.55
N GLN A 195 4.18 9.91 -8.05
CA GLN A 195 4.30 8.55 -8.55
C GLN A 195 3.07 7.70 -8.23
N GLU A 196 2.52 7.84 -7.03
CA GLU A 196 1.26 7.21 -6.65
C GLU A 196 0.14 7.59 -7.62
N ARG A 197 -0.06 8.87 -7.88
CA ARG A 197 -1.06 9.35 -8.85
C ARG A 197 -0.83 8.79 -10.26
N SER A 198 0.42 8.72 -10.70
CA SER A 198 0.80 8.15 -12.00
C SER A 198 0.41 6.66 -12.08
N ILE A 199 0.71 5.88 -11.05
CA ILE A 199 0.36 4.46 -10.99
C ILE A 199 -1.16 4.27 -10.93
N LEU A 200 -1.85 5.00 -10.06
CA LEU A 200 -3.30 4.88 -9.89
C LEU A 200 -4.08 5.34 -11.13
N SER A 201 -3.52 6.20 -11.96
CA SER A 201 -4.12 6.62 -13.23
C SER A 201 -4.19 5.50 -14.28
N THR A 202 -3.44 4.42 -14.10
CA THR A 202 -3.48 3.25 -15.01
C THR A 202 -4.62 2.29 -14.67
N LEU A 203 -5.19 2.35 -13.47
CA LEU A 203 -6.22 1.42 -12.99
C LEU A 203 -7.47 1.35 -13.87
N PRO A 204 -8.01 2.48 -14.43
CA PRO A 204 -9.14 2.40 -15.33
C PRO A 204 -8.88 1.54 -16.58
N GLY A 205 -7.65 1.56 -17.13
CA GLY A 205 -7.29 0.72 -18.27
C GLY A 205 -7.28 -0.78 -17.91
N TRP A 206 -6.83 -1.13 -16.73
CA TRP A 206 -6.88 -2.52 -16.24
C TRP A 206 -8.31 -2.99 -15.99
N LEU A 207 -9.17 -2.13 -15.43
CA LEU A 207 -10.59 -2.43 -15.26
C LEU A 207 -11.30 -2.61 -16.60
N GLU A 208 -10.96 -1.80 -17.62
CA GLU A 208 -11.53 -1.93 -18.97
C GLU A 208 -11.18 -3.27 -19.62
N GLN A 209 -9.91 -3.67 -19.53
CA GLN A 209 -9.48 -4.99 -20.01
C GLN A 209 -10.20 -6.12 -19.28
N ARG A 210 -10.36 -6.00 -17.95
CA ARG A 210 -11.06 -6.99 -17.14
C ARG A 210 -12.54 -7.09 -17.51
N PHE A 211 -13.20 -5.95 -17.70
CA PHE A 211 -14.59 -5.88 -18.17
C PHE A 211 -14.77 -6.59 -19.52
N ALA A 212 -13.87 -6.31 -20.47
CA ALA A 212 -13.89 -6.97 -21.79
C ALA A 212 -13.70 -8.50 -21.66
N GLN A 213 -12.73 -8.96 -20.86
CA GLN A 213 -12.48 -10.38 -20.62
C GLN A 213 -13.70 -11.11 -20.02
N LEU A 214 -14.35 -10.51 -19.01
CA LEU A 214 -15.52 -11.11 -18.39
C LEU A 214 -16.69 -11.19 -19.36
N ARG A 215 -16.89 -10.13 -20.15
CA ARG A 215 -17.92 -10.09 -21.20
C ARG A 215 -17.69 -11.15 -22.29
N GLU A 216 -16.45 -11.30 -22.75
CA GLU A 216 -16.09 -12.30 -23.76
C GLU A 216 -16.27 -13.72 -23.26
N ARG A 217 -15.83 -14.01 -22.03
CA ARG A 217 -16.04 -15.33 -21.41
C ARG A 217 -17.52 -15.67 -21.29
N HIS A 218 -18.32 -14.68 -20.91
CA HIS A 218 -19.76 -14.85 -20.83
C HIS A 218 -20.37 -15.11 -22.21
N ALA A 219 -20.00 -14.34 -23.25
CA ALA A 219 -20.48 -14.56 -24.61
C ALA A 219 -20.07 -15.93 -25.17
N GLY A 220 -18.84 -16.41 -24.86
CA GLY A 220 -18.38 -17.74 -25.27
C GLY A 220 -19.15 -18.88 -24.58
N ALA A 221 -19.48 -18.72 -23.29
CA ALA A 221 -20.29 -19.71 -22.57
C ALA A 221 -21.71 -19.87 -23.16
N PHE A 222 -22.25 -18.83 -23.81
CA PHE A 222 -23.54 -18.90 -24.51
C PHE A 222 -23.44 -19.63 -25.83
N ALA A 223 -22.31 -19.59 -26.50
CA ALA A 223 -22.15 -20.26 -27.81
C ALA A 223 -22.05 -21.78 -27.67
N ASP A 224 -21.53 -22.29 -26.56
CA ASP A 224 -21.20 -23.69 -26.34
C ASP A 224 -22.19 -24.45 -25.44
N GLY A 225 -23.19 -23.76 -24.81
CA GLY A 225 -24.07 -24.32 -23.77
C GLY A 225 -25.49 -24.64 -24.26
N PRO A 226 -26.18 -25.65 -23.67
CA PRO A 226 -27.58 -25.94 -23.97
C PRO A 226 -28.47 -24.76 -23.53
N ALA A 227 -29.44 -24.40 -24.37
CA ALA A 227 -30.27 -23.21 -24.34
C ALA A 227 -31.07 -22.95 -23.02
N GLY A 228 -31.02 -23.84 -22.03
CA GLY A 228 -31.76 -23.73 -20.77
C GLY A 228 -30.92 -23.34 -19.55
N ALA A 229 -29.57 -23.43 -19.58
CA ALA A 229 -28.68 -23.18 -18.43
C ALA A 229 -28.23 -21.71 -18.32
N VAL A 230 -28.69 -20.84 -19.19
CA VAL A 230 -28.03 -19.59 -19.54
C VAL A 230 -28.58 -18.38 -18.82
N ALA A 231 -29.80 -18.45 -18.27
CA ALA A 231 -30.42 -17.30 -17.63
C ALA A 231 -29.80 -16.95 -16.25
N ASP A 232 -29.34 -17.94 -15.52
CA ASP A 232 -28.71 -17.72 -14.19
C ASP A 232 -27.26 -17.23 -14.28
N SER A 233 -26.54 -17.56 -15.35
CA SER A 233 -25.14 -17.15 -15.55
C SER A 233 -25.00 -15.70 -16.04
N ALA A 234 -26.06 -15.13 -16.64
CA ALA A 234 -26.03 -13.79 -17.24
C ALA A 234 -25.85 -12.67 -16.23
N GLY A 235 -26.39 -12.83 -15.02
CA GLY A 235 -26.26 -11.86 -13.94
C GLY A 235 -24.90 -11.88 -13.23
N ASP A 236 -24.17 -12.97 -13.32
CA ASP A 236 -23.01 -13.23 -12.45
C ASP A 236 -21.73 -12.44 -12.85
N TRP A 237 -21.46 -12.26 -14.14
CA TRP A 237 -20.22 -11.58 -14.54
C TRP A 237 -20.22 -10.07 -14.22
N HIS A 238 -21.36 -9.39 -14.30
CA HIS A 238 -21.50 -7.99 -13.86
C HIS A 238 -21.32 -7.86 -12.36
N ALA A 239 -21.91 -8.81 -11.59
CA ALA A 239 -21.73 -8.86 -10.15
C ALA A 239 -20.25 -9.12 -9.77
N THR A 240 -19.60 -10.05 -10.47
CA THR A 240 -18.16 -10.33 -10.32
C THR A 240 -17.33 -9.10 -10.60
N PHE A 241 -17.55 -8.41 -11.74
CA PHE A 241 -16.85 -7.18 -12.08
C PHE A 241 -17.09 -6.07 -11.05
N GLY A 242 -18.33 -5.89 -10.61
CA GLY A 242 -18.68 -4.92 -9.57
C GLY A 242 -17.98 -5.20 -8.23
N GLN A 243 -17.87 -6.46 -7.83
CA GLN A 243 -17.13 -6.86 -6.62
C GLN A 243 -15.63 -6.59 -6.76
N GLU A 244 -15.03 -6.95 -7.90
CA GLU A 244 -13.62 -6.69 -8.18
C GLU A 244 -13.31 -5.18 -8.17
N MET A 245 -14.14 -4.35 -8.79
CA MET A 245 -13.97 -2.90 -8.80
C MET A 245 -14.13 -2.28 -7.41
N ARG A 246 -15.12 -2.73 -6.61
CA ARG A 246 -15.26 -2.32 -5.20
C ARG A 246 -14.03 -2.69 -4.38
N ALA A 247 -13.56 -3.93 -4.52
CA ALA A 247 -12.36 -4.40 -3.81
C ALA A 247 -11.12 -3.56 -4.16
N LEU A 248 -10.99 -3.16 -5.44
CA LEU A 248 -9.91 -2.30 -5.90
C LEU A 248 -10.00 -0.90 -5.30
N LEU A 249 -11.18 -0.27 -5.29
CA LEU A 249 -11.42 1.04 -4.68
C LEU A 249 -11.13 1.04 -3.17
N LEU A 250 -11.53 -0.02 -2.47
CA LEU A 250 -11.23 -0.18 -1.04
C LEU A 250 -9.73 -0.37 -0.78
N ALA A 251 -9.04 -1.12 -1.63
CA ALA A 251 -7.59 -1.30 -1.51
C ALA A 251 -6.83 0.00 -1.83
N GLU A 252 -7.32 0.80 -2.76
CA GLU A 252 -6.79 2.13 -3.05
C GLU A 252 -7.00 3.10 -1.87
N LEU A 253 -8.17 3.09 -1.24
CA LEU A 253 -8.44 3.86 -0.03
C LEU A 253 -7.44 3.53 1.07
N GLU A 254 -7.25 2.23 1.37
CA GLU A 254 -6.33 1.79 2.41
C GLU A 254 -4.88 2.21 2.10
N LEU A 255 -4.46 2.14 0.84
CA LEU A 255 -3.14 2.62 0.42
C LEU A 255 -2.96 4.12 0.71
N ARG A 256 -3.94 4.93 0.33
CA ARG A 256 -3.91 6.39 0.54
C ARG A 256 -3.94 6.79 2.01
N LEU A 257 -4.56 5.97 2.87
CA LEU A 257 -4.64 6.23 4.31
C LEU A 257 -3.35 5.89 5.07
N GLN A 258 -2.43 5.08 4.51
CA GLN A 258 -1.21 4.65 5.20
C GLN A 258 -0.36 5.80 5.77
N PRO A 259 -0.04 6.87 5.01
CA PRO A 259 0.74 7.96 5.55
C PRO A 259 0.04 8.68 6.71
N VAL A 260 -1.28 8.84 6.63
CA VAL A 260 -2.09 9.47 7.67
C VAL A 260 -2.09 8.64 8.95
N LEU A 261 -2.21 7.32 8.82
CA LEU A 261 -2.09 6.37 9.94
C LEU A 261 -0.76 6.53 10.66
N GLY A 262 0.36 6.53 9.93
CA GLY A 262 1.69 6.69 10.52
C GLY A 262 1.86 8.01 11.27
N LEU A 263 1.31 9.11 10.74
CA LEU A 263 1.34 10.41 11.42
C LEU A 263 0.51 10.41 12.72
N ILE A 264 -0.66 9.76 12.71
CA ILE A 264 -1.53 9.65 13.89
C ILE A 264 -0.88 8.76 14.95
N GLU A 265 -0.31 7.62 14.57
CA GLU A 265 0.42 6.72 15.47
C GLU A 265 1.58 7.44 16.17
N ALA A 266 2.38 8.21 15.44
CA ALA A 266 3.45 9.00 16.00
C ALA A 266 2.95 10.06 17.01
N LEU A 267 1.82 10.69 16.73
CA LEU A 267 1.18 11.65 17.63
C LEU A 267 0.68 10.97 18.92
N GLU A 268 0.09 9.79 18.82
CA GLU A 268 -0.41 9.04 19.96
C GLU A 268 0.73 8.50 20.85
N GLN A 269 1.79 7.98 20.23
CA GLN A 269 3.00 7.57 20.94
C GLN A 269 3.63 8.71 21.73
N HIS A 270 3.70 9.92 21.15
CA HIS A 270 4.21 11.10 21.83
C HIS A 270 3.36 11.53 23.03
N LYS A 271 2.04 11.34 22.98
CA LYS A 271 1.14 11.65 24.11
C LYS A 271 1.24 10.64 25.25
N ALA A 272 1.66 9.42 24.96
CA ALA A 272 1.82 8.34 25.93
C ALA A 272 3.19 8.36 26.64
N SER A 273 4.16 9.12 26.10
CA SER A 273 5.52 9.29 26.65
C SER A 273 5.62 10.46 27.57
#